data_69d31ed1265a09622a657466997f31a8
#
_entry.id   69d31ed1265a09622a657466997f31a8
#
_cell.length_a   1.000
_cell.length_b   1.000
_cell.length_c   1.000
_cell.angle_alpha   90.00
_cell.angle_beta   90.00
_cell.angle_gamma   90.00
#
_symmetry.space_group_name_H-M   'P 1'
#
loop_
_entity.id
_entity.type
_entity.pdbx_description
1 polymer ?
#
loop_
_entity_poly.entity_id
_entity_poly.type
_entity_poly.pdbx_seq_one_letter_code
_entity_poly.pdbx_strand_id
1 'polypeptide(L)'
;MTGRKAWFVGDIQVWHAPEQKVLIPKPENPAKKLLSSYLSLIADRDALIDEIHTHYEKAISCTSRISPIYTGASAAYDRTSENATEMIDAELRLAQVIRKLNIATNRIFDIWEAMENEKQKQLLLYRYIRGMSWAHIMEKMGYERSQVYVIHGRALLSFNRLMQTC
;
A
#
# COMPACT_ATOMS: atom_id res chain seq x y z
N MET A 1 15.33 -5.47 -40.13
CA MET A 1 14.79 -6.43 -41.17
C MET A 1 14.47 -7.74 -40.46
N THR A 2 13.27 -7.91 -39.95
CA THR A 2 12.83 -9.13 -39.26
C THR A 2 12.15 -10.03 -40.28
N GLY A 3 12.92 -11.07 -40.73
CA GLY A 3 12.46 -12.02 -41.74
C GLY A 3 11.29 -12.87 -41.25
N ARG A 4 10.12 -12.69 -41.82
CA ARG A 4 9.01 -13.60 -41.70
C ARG A 4 9.33 -14.88 -42.46
N LYS A 5 9.47 -16.01 -41.78
CA LYS A 5 9.61 -17.32 -42.43
C LYS A 5 8.21 -17.79 -42.82
N ALA A 6 7.95 -17.87 -44.11
CA ALA A 6 6.77 -18.50 -44.67
C ALA A 6 7.09 -19.95 -45.01
N TRP A 7 6.22 -20.88 -44.62
CA TRP A 7 6.29 -22.30 -45.01
C TRP A 7 5.09 -22.60 -45.90
N PHE A 8 5.32 -23.35 -46.97
CA PHE A 8 4.27 -23.77 -47.88
C PHE A 8 3.88 -25.22 -47.57
N VAL A 9 2.60 -25.49 -47.41
CA VAL A 9 2.03 -26.83 -47.37
C VAL A 9 0.96 -26.90 -48.45
N GLY A 10 1.31 -27.41 -49.62
CA GLY A 10 0.48 -27.34 -50.81
C GLY A 10 0.34 -25.91 -51.35
N ASP A 11 -0.76 -25.59 -51.97
CA ASP A 11 -1.05 -24.26 -52.53
C ASP A 11 -1.56 -23.23 -51.53
N ILE A 12 -1.48 -23.52 -50.22
CA ILE A 12 -1.98 -22.63 -49.14
C ILE A 12 -0.82 -22.00 -48.39
N GLN A 13 -0.72 -20.68 -48.44
CA GLN A 13 0.23 -19.90 -47.68
C GLN A 13 -0.30 -19.73 -46.24
N VAL A 14 0.32 -20.46 -45.28
CA VAL A 14 -0.08 -20.34 -43.86
C VAL A 14 0.80 -19.30 -43.18
N TRP A 15 0.20 -18.20 -42.78
CA TRP A 15 0.86 -17.18 -41.97
C TRP A 15 0.74 -17.58 -40.50
N HIS A 16 1.84 -17.97 -39.89
CA HIS A 16 1.90 -18.02 -38.44
C HIS A 16 2.02 -16.60 -37.91
N ALA A 17 1.01 -16.15 -37.19
CA ALA A 17 1.11 -14.95 -36.37
C ALA A 17 2.31 -15.12 -35.40
N PRO A 18 3.14 -14.08 -35.18
CA PRO A 18 4.22 -14.17 -34.19
C PRO A 18 3.58 -14.58 -32.85
N GLU A 19 4.14 -15.62 -32.23
CA GLU A 19 3.71 -16.04 -30.89
C GLU A 19 3.65 -14.79 -30.02
N GLN A 20 2.44 -14.41 -29.64
CA GLN A 20 2.24 -13.36 -28.66
C GLN A 20 2.97 -13.83 -27.41
N LYS A 21 4.09 -13.20 -27.11
CA LYS A 21 4.83 -13.41 -25.88
C LYS A 21 3.88 -13.04 -24.75
N VAL A 22 3.17 -14.05 -24.25
CA VAL A 22 2.31 -13.88 -23.08
C VAL A 22 3.25 -13.43 -21.96
N LEU A 23 3.19 -12.14 -21.62
CA LEU A 23 3.89 -11.58 -20.49
C LEU A 23 3.21 -12.15 -19.23
N ILE A 24 3.71 -13.32 -18.81
CA ILE A 24 3.33 -13.88 -17.51
C ILE A 24 3.85 -12.87 -16.48
N PRO A 25 2.96 -12.20 -15.73
CA PRO A 25 3.41 -11.25 -14.72
C PRO A 25 4.34 -12.00 -13.76
N LYS A 26 5.53 -11.46 -13.55
CA LYS A 26 6.49 -12.03 -12.60
C LYS A 26 5.79 -12.21 -11.26
N PRO A 27 5.81 -13.40 -10.65
CA PRO A 27 5.12 -13.66 -9.39
C PRO A 27 5.56 -12.62 -8.36
N GLU A 28 4.59 -11.94 -7.79
CA GLU A 28 4.83 -10.88 -6.82
C GLU A 28 5.51 -11.49 -5.59
N ASN A 29 6.63 -10.90 -5.16
CA ASN A 29 7.35 -11.38 -3.98
C ASN A 29 6.47 -11.17 -2.73
N PRO A 30 6.06 -12.24 -2.02
CA PRO A 30 5.13 -12.14 -0.89
C PRO A 30 5.67 -11.30 0.27
N ALA A 31 6.99 -11.31 0.51
CA ALA A 31 7.63 -10.43 1.47
C ALA A 31 7.45 -8.95 1.10
N LYS A 32 7.69 -8.62 -0.17
CA LYS A 32 7.48 -7.26 -0.67
C LYS A 32 6.01 -6.84 -0.55
N LYS A 33 5.08 -7.75 -0.85
CA LYS A 33 3.64 -7.49 -0.75
C LYS A 33 3.24 -7.17 0.69
N LEU A 34 3.66 -7.98 1.66
CA LEU A 34 3.38 -7.74 3.08
C LEU A 34 3.96 -6.40 3.56
N LEU A 35 5.23 -6.13 3.25
CA LEU A 35 5.90 -4.89 3.65
C LEU A 35 5.31 -3.65 2.97
N SER A 36 4.89 -3.75 1.70
CA SER A 36 4.25 -2.62 1.01
C SER A 36 2.82 -2.39 1.51
N SER A 37 2.08 -3.45 1.85
CA SER A 37 0.73 -3.32 2.41
C SER A 37 0.72 -2.61 3.77
N TYR A 38 1.78 -2.75 4.57
CA TYR A 38 1.93 -2.03 5.82
C TYR A 38 1.94 -0.51 5.61
N LEU A 39 2.74 -0.01 4.65
CA LEU A 39 2.76 1.43 4.32
C LEU A 39 1.42 1.93 3.78
N SER A 40 0.75 1.12 2.95
CA SER A 40 -0.59 1.46 2.45
C SER A 40 -1.59 1.57 3.60
N LEU A 41 -1.59 0.63 4.55
CA LEU A 41 -2.48 0.67 5.70
C LEU A 41 -2.23 1.87 6.61
N ILE A 42 -0.98 2.33 6.74
CA ILE A 42 -0.68 3.58 7.46
C ILE A 42 -1.29 4.78 6.74
N ALA A 43 -1.12 4.87 5.42
CA ALA A 43 -1.70 5.95 4.63
C ALA A 43 -3.24 5.93 4.68
N ASP A 44 -3.86 4.74 4.60
CA ASP A 44 -5.31 4.58 4.72
C ASP A 44 -5.82 5.02 6.11
N ARG A 45 -5.09 4.69 7.18
CA ARG A 45 -5.39 5.13 8.54
C ARG A 45 -5.35 6.66 8.64
N ASP A 46 -4.30 7.28 8.15
CA ASP A 46 -4.11 8.74 8.25
C ASP A 46 -5.19 9.46 7.44
N ALA A 47 -5.52 8.99 6.24
CA ALA A 47 -6.60 9.54 5.43
C ALA A 47 -7.98 9.43 6.12
N LEU A 48 -8.26 8.33 6.82
CA LEU A 48 -9.51 8.16 7.55
C LEU A 48 -9.59 9.06 8.79
N ILE A 49 -8.46 9.29 9.46
CA ILE A 49 -8.39 10.26 10.57
C ILE A 49 -8.70 11.68 10.08
N ASP A 50 -8.14 12.08 8.95
CA ASP A 50 -8.40 13.38 8.33
C ASP A 50 -9.87 13.51 7.88
N GLU A 51 -10.45 12.42 7.34
CA GLU A 51 -11.87 12.36 6.96
C GLU A 51 -12.78 12.57 8.18
N ILE A 52 -12.54 11.85 9.28
CA ILE A 52 -13.29 11.98 10.54
C ILE A 52 -13.19 13.41 11.07
N HIS A 53 -11.99 13.98 11.09
CA HIS A 53 -11.77 15.37 11.53
C HIS A 53 -12.56 16.35 10.65
N THR A 54 -12.60 16.15 9.35
CA THR A 54 -13.37 16.98 8.42
C THR A 54 -14.88 16.93 8.71
N HIS A 55 -15.45 15.74 8.98
CA HIS A 55 -16.86 15.60 9.33
C HIS A 55 -17.16 16.22 10.69
N TYR A 56 -16.27 16.08 11.67
CA TYR A 56 -16.38 16.70 12.97
C TYR A 56 -16.42 18.25 12.88
N GLU A 57 -15.51 18.85 12.11
CA GLU A 57 -15.46 20.30 11.88
C GLU A 57 -16.76 20.81 11.20
N LYS A 58 -17.26 20.07 10.21
CA LYS A 58 -18.54 20.38 9.58
C LYS A 58 -19.71 20.33 10.55
N ALA A 59 -19.77 19.31 11.41
CA ALA A 59 -20.82 19.17 12.40
C ALA A 59 -20.83 20.34 13.40
N ILE A 60 -19.65 20.74 13.90
CA ILE A 60 -19.52 21.90 14.81
C ILE A 60 -19.92 23.20 14.11
N SER A 61 -19.49 23.42 12.88
CA SER A 61 -19.79 24.64 12.15
C SER A 61 -21.29 24.79 11.82
N CYS A 62 -22.00 23.67 11.65
CA CYS A 62 -23.46 23.69 11.49
C CYS A 62 -24.19 24.11 12.76
N THR A 63 -23.73 23.66 13.94
CA THR A 63 -24.37 23.99 15.22
C THR A 63 -24.16 25.44 15.63
N SER A 64 -23.04 26.07 15.31
CA SER A 64 -22.76 27.46 15.61
C SER A 64 -23.57 28.49 14.79
N ARG A 65 -24.23 28.05 13.71
CA ARG A 65 -25.09 28.89 12.84
C ARG A 65 -26.58 28.79 13.13
N ILE A 66 -27.00 28.11 14.17
CA ILE A 66 -28.41 28.06 14.56
C ILE A 66 -28.77 29.41 15.17
N SER A 67 -29.17 30.36 14.33
CA SER A 67 -29.84 31.58 14.73
C SER A 67 -31.29 31.24 15.18
N PRO A 68 -31.84 31.84 16.23
CA PRO A 68 -33.16 31.48 16.76
C PRO A 68 -34.33 31.95 15.89
N ILE A 69 -34.14 32.23 14.62
CA ILE A 69 -35.19 32.64 13.69
C ILE A 69 -35.72 31.44 12.93
N TYR A 70 -36.92 31.07 13.27
CA TYR A 70 -37.79 30.04 12.74
C TYR A 70 -37.98 30.12 11.21
N THR A 71 -37.06 29.51 10.43
CA THR A 71 -37.40 29.05 9.08
C THR A 71 -36.26 28.12 8.60
N GLY A 72 -36.46 26.81 8.64
CA GLY A 72 -35.57 25.84 8.03
C GLY A 72 -34.86 24.85 8.98
N ALA A 73 -35.41 24.60 10.14
CA ALA A 73 -34.87 23.64 11.11
C ALA A 73 -34.68 22.22 10.56
N SER A 74 -35.47 21.82 9.59
CA SER A 74 -35.38 20.51 8.91
C SER A 74 -34.07 20.32 8.16
N ALA A 75 -33.69 21.27 7.32
CA ALA A 75 -32.50 21.13 6.46
C ALA A 75 -31.16 21.22 7.21
N ALA A 76 -31.12 21.90 8.36
CA ALA A 76 -29.93 21.95 9.22
C ALA A 76 -29.79 20.67 10.04
N TYR A 77 -30.92 20.13 10.52
CA TYR A 77 -31.00 18.86 11.23
C TYR A 77 -30.58 17.69 10.35
N ASP A 78 -31.08 17.64 9.10
CA ASP A 78 -30.72 16.60 8.13
C ASP A 78 -29.21 16.59 7.83
N ARG A 79 -28.58 17.75 7.63
CA ARG A 79 -27.15 17.86 7.37
C ARG A 79 -26.29 17.44 8.58
N THR A 80 -26.73 17.75 9.79
CA THR A 80 -26.01 17.34 11.00
C THR A 80 -26.11 15.83 11.20
N SER A 81 -27.28 15.25 10.96
CA SER A 81 -27.51 13.82 11.01
C SER A 81 -26.70 13.06 9.95
N GLU A 82 -26.65 13.60 8.74
CA GLU A 82 -25.88 13.03 7.61
C GLU A 82 -24.38 13.03 7.93
N ASN A 83 -23.81 14.16 8.35
CA ASN A 83 -22.40 14.25 8.77
C ASN A 83 -22.08 13.32 9.95
N ALA A 84 -22.99 13.14 10.90
CA ALA A 84 -22.79 12.20 12.02
C ALA A 84 -22.76 10.76 11.53
N THR A 85 -23.60 10.39 10.57
CA THR A 85 -23.61 9.04 9.99
C THR A 85 -22.32 8.77 9.20
N GLU A 86 -21.88 9.72 8.37
CA GLU A 86 -20.63 9.61 7.63
C GLU A 86 -19.41 9.50 8.55
N MET A 87 -19.41 10.20 9.69
CA MET A 87 -18.37 10.10 10.71
C MET A 87 -18.33 8.70 11.34
N ILE A 88 -19.48 8.13 11.70
CA ILE A 88 -19.57 6.77 12.26
C ILE A 88 -19.07 5.74 11.25
N ASP A 89 -19.43 5.87 9.98
CA ASP A 89 -18.96 4.98 8.93
C ASP A 89 -17.43 5.07 8.73
N ALA A 90 -16.86 6.27 8.80
CA ALA A 90 -15.41 6.48 8.74
C ALA A 90 -14.70 5.86 9.96
N GLU A 91 -15.27 5.99 11.18
CA GLU A 91 -14.75 5.35 12.40
C GLU A 91 -14.77 3.83 12.30
N LEU A 92 -15.82 3.23 11.75
CA LEU A 92 -15.90 1.78 11.53
C LEU A 92 -14.84 1.30 10.53
N ARG A 93 -14.63 2.05 9.44
CA ARG A 93 -13.56 1.77 8.47
C ARG A 93 -12.18 1.91 9.12
N LEU A 94 -11.97 2.94 9.93
CA LEU A 94 -10.73 3.14 10.69
C LEU A 94 -10.44 1.98 11.63
N ALA A 95 -11.43 1.50 12.36
CA ALA A 95 -11.28 0.33 13.24
C ALA A 95 -10.86 -0.92 12.48
N GLN A 96 -11.38 -1.13 11.25
CA GLN A 96 -10.98 -2.25 10.39
C GLN A 96 -9.53 -2.10 9.90
N VAL A 97 -9.11 -0.89 9.51
CA VAL A 97 -7.74 -0.60 9.07
C VAL A 97 -6.76 -0.81 10.21
N ILE A 98 -7.07 -0.31 11.42
CA ILE A 98 -6.23 -0.53 12.62
C ILE A 98 -6.07 -2.02 12.92
N ARG A 99 -7.14 -2.81 12.81
CA ARG A 99 -7.06 -4.27 13.02
C ARG A 99 -6.11 -4.93 12.00
N LYS A 100 -6.25 -4.59 10.73
CA LYS A 100 -5.34 -5.10 9.66
C LYS A 100 -3.91 -4.66 9.90
N LEU A 101 -3.70 -3.41 10.30
CA LEU A 101 -2.39 -2.84 10.61
C LEU A 101 -1.72 -3.59 11.78
N ASN A 102 -2.46 -3.87 12.85
CA ASN A 102 -1.94 -4.62 14.01
C ASN A 102 -1.51 -6.05 13.60
N ILE A 103 -2.30 -6.74 12.79
CA ILE A 103 -1.94 -8.08 12.27
C ILE A 103 -0.68 -8.01 11.43
N ALA A 104 -0.58 -7.04 10.51
CA ALA A 104 0.59 -6.86 9.67
C ALA A 104 1.83 -6.50 10.49
N THR A 105 1.70 -5.62 11.48
CA THR A 105 2.77 -5.19 12.38
C THR A 105 3.33 -6.35 13.16
N ASN A 106 2.49 -7.14 13.84
CA ASN A 106 2.93 -8.29 14.62
C ASN A 106 3.69 -9.29 13.73
N ARG A 107 3.13 -9.62 12.57
CA ARG A 107 3.78 -10.55 11.63
C ARG A 107 5.13 -10.02 11.11
N ILE A 108 5.21 -8.72 10.80
CA ILE A 108 6.49 -8.11 10.38
C ILE A 108 7.49 -8.13 11.52
N PHE A 109 7.07 -7.86 12.74
CA PHE A 109 7.92 -7.82 13.93
C PHE A 109 8.51 -9.19 14.26
N ASP A 110 7.68 -10.25 14.25
CA ASP A 110 8.13 -11.63 14.50
C ASP A 110 9.22 -12.04 13.50
N ILE A 111 9.01 -11.77 12.21
CA ILE A 111 10.00 -12.06 11.16
C ILE A 111 11.25 -11.20 11.34
N TRP A 112 11.07 -9.95 11.72
CA TRP A 112 12.15 -9.00 11.96
C TRP A 112 13.09 -9.45 13.05
N GLU A 113 12.56 -9.93 14.17
CA GLU A 113 13.37 -10.45 15.27
C GLU A 113 14.19 -11.69 14.85
N ALA A 114 13.59 -12.55 14.03
CA ALA A 114 14.25 -13.76 13.52
C ALA A 114 15.34 -13.47 12.45
N MET A 115 15.42 -12.26 11.91
CA MET A 115 16.48 -11.90 10.96
C MET A 115 17.81 -11.67 11.68
N GLU A 116 18.89 -12.30 11.20
CA GLU A 116 20.23 -12.15 11.78
C GLU A 116 21.03 -10.97 11.23
N ASN A 117 20.78 -10.58 9.97
CA ASN A 117 21.60 -9.59 9.28
C ASN A 117 21.11 -8.15 9.52
N GLU A 118 21.83 -7.41 10.37
CA GLU A 118 21.47 -6.04 10.75
C GLU A 118 21.41 -5.05 9.57
N LYS A 119 22.27 -5.19 8.56
CA LYS A 119 22.24 -4.32 7.37
C LYS A 119 20.97 -4.53 6.56
N GLN A 120 20.51 -5.78 6.47
CA GLN A 120 19.26 -6.14 5.79
C GLN A 120 18.05 -5.61 6.59
N LYS A 121 18.03 -5.78 7.90
CA LYS A 121 17.02 -5.21 8.80
C LYS A 121 16.93 -3.70 8.62
N GLN A 122 18.04 -3.02 8.71
CA GLN A 122 18.12 -1.57 8.63
C GLN A 122 17.60 -1.05 7.29
N LEU A 123 17.93 -1.71 6.17
CA LEU A 123 17.44 -1.33 4.85
C LEU A 123 15.92 -1.50 4.74
N LEU A 124 15.36 -2.63 5.19
CA LEU A 124 13.93 -2.86 5.19
C LEU A 124 13.20 -1.85 6.09
N LEU A 125 13.76 -1.52 7.27
CA LEU A 125 13.23 -0.48 8.15
C LEU A 125 13.11 0.86 7.43
N TYR A 126 14.19 1.29 6.81
CA TYR A 126 14.20 2.58 6.11
C TYR A 126 13.19 2.59 4.96
N ARG A 127 13.13 1.53 4.17
CA ARG A 127 12.30 1.48 2.97
C ARG A 127 10.82 1.30 3.27
N TYR A 128 10.47 0.34 4.14
CA TYR A 128 9.09 -0.13 4.31
C TYR A 128 8.42 0.31 5.60
N ILE A 129 9.17 0.66 6.62
CA ILE A 129 8.59 1.17 7.87
C ILE A 129 8.64 2.70 7.90
N ARG A 130 9.77 3.28 7.50
CA ARG A 130 9.94 4.74 7.46
C ARG A 130 9.58 5.39 6.12
N GLY A 131 9.27 4.61 5.09
CA GLY A 131 8.89 5.12 3.76
C GLY A 131 9.97 5.92 3.03
N MET A 132 11.26 5.73 3.38
CA MET A 132 12.34 6.55 2.84
C MET A 132 12.56 6.32 1.35
N SER A 133 12.93 7.37 0.63
CA SER A 133 13.34 7.28 -0.77
C SER A 133 14.67 6.52 -0.91
N TRP A 134 14.91 5.94 -2.08
CA TRP A 134 16.17 5.25 -2.34
C TRP A 134 17.39 6.15 -2.20
N ALA A 135 17.27 7.43 -2.59
CA ALA A 135 18.34 8.42 -2.44
C ALA A 135 18.73 8.62 -0.98
N HIS A 136 17.76 8.82 -0.10
CA HIS A 136 18.00 8.96 1.34
C HIS A 136 18.56 7.69 1.99
N ILE A 137 18.14 6.51 1.50
CA ILE A 137 18.67 5.24 2.00
C ILE A 137 20.15 5.08 1.62
N MET A 138 20.51 5.41 0.38
CA MET A 138 21.91 5.38 -0.09
C MET A 138 22.79 6.32 0.75
N GLU A 139 22.33 7.55 0.95
CA GLU A 139 23.03 8.54 1.77
C GLU A 139 23.21 8.04 3.21
N LYS A 140 22.13 7.55 3.83
CA LYS A 140 22.13 7.15 5.24
C LYS A 140 22.92 5.89 5.52
N MET A 141 22.98 4.97 4.57
CA MET A 141 23.73 3.72 4.69
C MET A 141 25.17 3.83 4.17
N GLY A 142 25.51 4.91 3.45
CA GLY A 142 26.83 5.10 2.86
C GLY A 142 27.14 4.09 1.75
N TYR A 143 26.13 3.60 1.04
CA TYR A 143 26.29 2.62 -0.04
C TYR A 143 25.87 3.18 -1.39
N GLU A 144 26.56 2.73 -2.44
CA GLU A 144 26.17 3.01 -3.80
C GLU A 144 24.86 2.30 -4.19
N ARG A 145 24.23 2.80 -5.23
CA ARG A 145 22.94 2.30 -5.75
C ARG A 145 22.95 0.79 -5.98
N SER A 146 23.98 0.28 -6.63
CA SER A 146 24.14 -1.15 -6.94
C SER A 146 24.16 -2.01 -5.67
N GLN A 147 24.89 -1.58 -4.65
CA GLN A 147 25.00 -2.27 -3.37
C GLN A 147 23.69 -2.27 -2.60
N VAL A 148 23.00 -1.12 -2.55
CA VAL A 148 21.69 -1.01 -1.88
C VAL A 148 20.67 -1.97 -2.50
N TYR A 149 20.60 -2.06 -3.84
CA TYR A 149 19.68 -2.99 -4.49
C TYR A 149 20.06 -4.46 -4.27
N VAL A 150 21.33 -4.80 -4.22
CA VAL A 150 21.78 -6.16 -3.88
C VAL A 150 21.39 -6.51 -2.44
N ILE A 151 21.65 -5.62 -1.47
CA ILE A 151 21.24 -5.81 -0.08
C ILE A 151 19.72 -5.95 0.03
N HIS A 152 18.96 -5.11 -0.66
CA HIS A 152 17.51 -5.16 -0.69
C HIS A 152 16.98 -6.50 -1.22
N GLY A 153 17.53 -6.98 -2.34
CA GLY A 153 17.15 -8.28 -2.89
C GLY A 153 17.40 -9.43 -1.92
N ARG A 154 18.58 -9.44 -1.27
CA ARG A 154 18.93 -10.43 -0.25
C ARG A 154 18.04 -10.31 0.98
N ALA A 155 17.73 -9.09 1.42
CA ALA A 155 16.84 -8.84 2.55
C ALA A 155 15.43 -9.39 2.31
N LEU A 156 14.86 -9.16 1.13
CA LEU A 156 13.55 -9.71 0.76
C LEU A 156 13.57 -11.26 0.67
N LEU A 157 14.66 -11.85 0.21
CA LEU A 157 14.80 -13.32 0.18
C LEU A 157 14.89 -13.90 1.60
N SER A 158 15.68 -13.29 2.49
CA SER A 158 15.79 -13.71 3.90
C SER A 158 14.44 -13.57 4.61
N PHE A 159 13.77 -12.41 4.43
CA PHE A 159 12.45 -12.16 5.00
C PHE A 159 11.40 -13.17 4.49
N ASN A 160 11.40 -13.47 3.19
CA ASN A 160 10.48 -14.45 2.60
C ASN A 160 10.70 -15.87 3.12
N ARG A 161 11.97 -16.27 3.33
CA ARG A 161 12.30 -17.56 3.92
C ARG A 161 11.75 -17.68 5.34
N LEU A 162 11.99 -16.67 6.18
CA LEU A 162 11.50 -16.65 7.56
C LEU A 162 9.97 -16.60 7.62
N MET A 163 9.31 -15.91 6.69
CA MET A 163 7.85 -15.84 6.58
C MET A 163 7.20 -17.22 6.33
N GLN A 164 7.96 -18.18 5.78
CA GLN A 164 7.48 -19.54 5.54
C GLN A 164 7.70 -20.47 6.74
N THR A 165 8.56 -20.08 7.69
CA THR A 165 8.93 -20.87 8.88
C THR A 165 8.23 -20.40 10.15
N CYS A 166 7.74 -19.18 10.19
CA CYS A 166 6.89 -18.62 11.24
C CYS A 166 5.41 -18.69 10.85
#